data_034890ad8e3e168a685abb7299e6fde1
#
_entry.id   034890ad8e3e168a685abb7299e6fde1
#
_cell.length_a   1.000
_cell.length_b   1.000
_cell.length_c   1.000
_cell.angle_alpha   90.00
_cell.angle_beta   90.00
_cell.angle_gamma   90.00
#
_symmetry.space_group_name_H-M   'P 1'
#
loop_
_entity.id
_entity.type
_entity.pdbx_description
1 polymer ?
#
loop_
_entity_poly.entity_id
_entity_poly.type
_entity_poly.pdbx_seq_one_letter_code
_entity_poly.pdbx_strand_id
1 'polypeptide(L)'
;MRSFPFSSSVVSGERALYAARRADLNAELSVLTQQLIQREQQIEEVKVNISTAEDTIELLQKQISIIDPLVKSGLSPETELLA
;
A
#
# COMPACT_ATOMS: atom_id res chain seq x y z
N MET A 1 -61.22 5.39 -17.26
CA MET A 1 -60.37 6.52 -17.04
C MET A 1 -59.09 6.45 -17.88
N ARG A 2 -58.71 7.54 -18.49
CA ARG A 2 -57.55 7.51 -19.34
C ARG A 2 -56.27 7.67 -18.52
N SER A 3 -55.33 6.85 -18.78
CA SER A 3 -54.00 7.09 -18.32
C SER A 3 -53.37 8.18 -19.20
N PHE A 4 -52.74 9.14 -18.60
CA PHE A 4 -52.12 10.22 -19.34
C PHE A 4 -50.74 9.74 -19.83
N PRO A 5 -50.48 9.71 -21.12
CA PRO A 5 -49.17 9.30 -21.65
C PRO A 5 -48.04 10.14 -21.09
N PHE A 6 -48.30 11.41 -20.84
CA PHE A 6 -47.35 12.34 -20.26
C PHE A 6 -46.88 11.90 -18.86
N SER A 7 -47.83 11.54 -17.97
CA SER A 7 -47.52 11.04 -16.63
C SER A 7 -46.70 9.75 -16.68
N SER A 8 -47.06 8.83 -17.57
CA SER A 8 -46.35 7.58 -17.75
C SER A 8 -44.94 7.82 -18.27
N SER A 9 -44.77 8.76 -19.19
CA SER A 9 -43.49 9.15 -19.73
C SER A 9 -42.59 9.81 -18.68
N VAL A 10 -43.15 10.67 -17.86
CA VAL A 10 -42.42 11.34 -16.75
C VAL A 10 -41.95 10.32 -15.73
N VAL A 11 -42.82 9.41 -15.30
CA VAL A 11 -42.47 8.35 -14.33
C VAL A 11 -41.40 7.44 -14.91
N SER A 12 -41.54 7.07 -16.18
CA SER A 12 -40.54 6.24 -16.85
C SER A 12 -39.17 6.95 -16.94
N GLY A 13 -39.18 8.24 -17.24
CA GLY A 13 -37.97 9.08 -17.27
C GLY A 13 -37.32 9.20 -15.90
N GLU A 14 -38.11 9.38 -14.85
CA GLU A 14 -37.60 9.45 -13.49
C GLU A 14 -36.98 8.13 -13.04
N ARG A 15 -37.60 7.02 -13.37
CA ARG A 15 -37.04 5.69 -13.08
C ARG A 15 -35.73 5.44 -13.79
N ALA A 16 -35.67 5.84 -15.06
CA ALA A 16 -34.44 5.72 -15.84
C ALA A 16 -33.32 6.56 -15.25
N LEU A 17 -33.64 7.80 -14.84
CA LEU A 17 -32.69 8.70 -14.21
C LEU A 17 -32.24 8.16 -12.85
N TYR A 18 -33.14 7.65 -12.04
CA TYR A 18 -32.83 7.03 -10.77
C TYR A 18 -31.89 5.83 -10.95
N ALA A 19 -32.20 4.95 -11.90
CA ALA A 19 -31.39 3.79 -12.22
C ALA A 19 -29.98 4.18 -12.69
N ALA A 20 -29.90 5.23 -13.54
CA ALA A 20 -28.61 5.75 -14.01
C ALA A 20 -27.78 6.32 -12.86
N ARG A 21 -28.38 7.11 -11.99
CA ARG A 21 -27.69 7.67 -10.81
C ARG A 21 -27.22 6.57 -9.86
N ARG A 22 -28.04 5.55 -9.66
CA ARG A 22 -27.69 4.43 -8.83
C ARG A 22 -26.52 3.64 -9.41
N ALA A 23 -26.53 3.44 -10.73
CA ALA A 23 -25.43 2.77 -11.42
C ALA A 23 -24.14 3.57 -11.31
N ASP A 24 -24.20 4.87 -11.49
CA ASP A 24 -23.05 5.78 -11.34
C ASP A 24 -22.49 5.73 -9.92
N LEU A 25 -23.36 5.79 -8.93
CA LEU A 25 -22.96 5.71 -7.53
C LEU A 25 -22.30 4.37 -7.21
N ASN A 26 -22.87 3.29 -7.70
CA ASN A 26 -22.30 1.95 -7.52
C ASN A 26 -20.93 1.84 -8.20
N ALA A 27 -20.77 2.43 -9.38
CA ALA A 27 -19.49 2.47 -10.07
C ALA A 27 -18.45 3.27 -9.28
N GLU A 28 -18.82 4.42 -8.74
CA GLU A 28 -17.95 5.23 -7.89
C GLU A 28 -17.53 4.47 -6.63
N LEU A 29 -18.48 3.80 -5.98
CA LEU A 29 -18.20 2.98 -4.80
C LEU A 29 -17.24 1.83 -5.13
N SER A 30 -17.43 1.20 -6.29
CA SER A 30 -16.55 0.13 -6.74
C SER A 30 -15.12 0.64 -6.94
N VAL A 31 -14.96 1.80 -7.58
CA VAL A 31 -13.64 2.43 -7.78
C VAL A 31 -12.99 2.76 -6.45
N LEU A 32 -13.74 3.37 -5.54
CA LEU A 32 -13.23 3.73 -4.22
C LEU A 32 -12.82 2.49 -3.41
N THR A 33 -13.62 1.43 -3.49
CA THR A 33 -13.30 0.16 -2.84
C THR A 33 -12.01 -0.43 -3.38
N GLN A 34 -11.82 -0.41 -4.70
CA GLN A 34 -10.59 -0.88 -5.31
C GLN A 34 -9.38 -0.04 -4.92
N GLN A 35 -9.55 1.28 -4.88
CA GLN A 35 -8.50 2.18 -4.43
C GLN A 35 -8.11 1.90 -2.98
N LEU A 36 -9.09 1.63 -2.13
CA LEU A 36 -8.85 1.28 -0.74
C LEU A 36 -8.06 -0.02 -0.62
N ILE A 37 -8.44 -1.05 -1.38
CA ILE A 37 -7.72 -2.32 -1.42
C ILE A 37 -6.27 -2.11 -1.89
N GLN A 38 -6.06 -1.31 -2.93
CA GLN A 38 -4.72 -0.99 -3.41
C GLN A 38 -3.88 -0.28 -2.34
N ARG A 39 -4.50 0.65 -1.61
CA ARG A 39 -3.83 1.33 -0.51
C ARG A 39 -3.46 0.41 0.62
N GLU A 40 -4.35 -0.52 0.96
CA GLU A 40 -4.06 -1.53 1.96
C GLU A 40 -2.89 -2.42 1.55
N GLN A 41 -2.83 -2.81 0.27
CA GLN A 41 -1.72 -3.59 -0.28
C GLN A 41 -0.41 -2.80 -0.23
N GLN A 42 -0.45 -1.52 -0.57
CA GLN A 42 0.72 -0.64 -0.49
C GLN A 42 1.23 -0.51 0.95
N ILE A 43 0.31 -0.41 1.91
CA ILE A 43 0.66 -0.35 3.33
C ILE A 43 1.34 -1.65 3.76
N GLU A 44 0.82 -2.79 3.34
CA GLU A 44 1.45 -4.09 3.64
C GLU A 44 2.84 -4.20 3.02
N GLU A 45 3.02 -3.74 1.78
CA GLU A 45 4.33 -3.70 1.14
C GLU A 45 5.31 -2.83 1.91
N VAL A 46 4.87 -1.64 2.34
CA VAL A 46 5.71 -0.74 3.13
C VAL A 46 6.07 -1.38 4.46
N LYS A 47 5.12 -2.03 5.12
CA LYS A 47 5.38 -2.75 6.38
C LYS A 47 6.43 -3.84 6.20
N VAL A 48 6.33 -4.61 5.12
CA VAL A 48 7.31 -5.65 4.80
C VAL A 48 8.68 -5.03 4.54
N ASN A 49 8.72 -3.93 3.79
CA ASN A 49 9.96 -3.21 3.49
C ASN A 49 10.61 -2.66 4.76
N ILE A 50 9.82 -2.12 5.68
CA ILE A 50 10.30 -1.63 6.97
C ILE A 50 10.87 -2.79 7.79
N SER A 51 10.16 -3.91 7.86
CA SER A 51 10.61 -5.09 8.57
C SER A 51 11.92 -5.62 8.00
N THR A 52 12.03 -5.68 6.67
CA THR A 52 13.25 -6.09 5.99
C THR A 52 14.41 -5.14 6.27
N ALA A 53 14.14 -3.84 6.26
CA ALA A 53 15.14 -2.83 6.58
C ALA A 53 15.62 -2.93 8.04
N GLU A 54 14.70 -3.17 8.96
CA GLU A 54 15.04 -3.38 10.38
C GLU A 54 15.92 -4.62 10.56
N ASP A 55 15.59 -5.72 9.88
CA ASP A 55 16.37 -6.94 9.90
C ASP A 55 17.78 -6.71 9.32
N THR A 56 17.85 -5.95 8.25
CA THR A 56 19.13 -5.57 7.62
C THR A 56 19.97 -4.72 8.56
N ILE A 57 19.36 -3.76 9.24
CA ILE A 57 20.05 -2.91 10.22
C ILE A 57 20.57 -3.77 11.36
N GLU A 58 19.76 -4.68 11.88
CA GLU A 58 20.16 -5.60 12.93
C GLU A 58 21.35 -6.47 12.51
N LEU A 59 21.30 -7.00 11.30
CA LEU A 59 22.38 -7.78 10.73
C LEU A 59 23.65 -6.95 10.60
N LEU A 60 23.54 -5.73 10.09
CA LEU A 60 24.69 -4.82 9.96
C LEU A 60 25.27 -4.44 11.33
N GLN A 61 24.42 -4.23 12.32
CA GLN A 61 24.88 -3.97 13.68
C GLN A 61 25.65 -5.15 14.25
N LYS A 62 25.19 -6.37 13.99
CA LYS A 62 25.89 -7.58 14.39
C LYS A 62 27.25 -7.71 13.68
N GLN A 63 27.28 -7.40 12.39
CA GLN A 63 28.52 -7.38 11.61
C GLN A 63 29.50 -6.35 12.15
N ILE A 64 29.02 -5.17 12.47
CA ILE A 64 29.83 -4.09 13.07
C ILE A 64 30.37 -4.55 14.42
N SER A 65 29.53 -5.19 15.25
CA SER A 65 29.96 -5.71 16.56
C SER A 65 31.06 -6.76 16.45
N ILE A 66 31.06 -7.53 15.35
CA ILE A 66 32.07 -8.53 15.08
C ILE A 66 33.33 -7.87 14.50
N ILE A 67 33.15 -6.97 13.54
CA ILE A 67 34.23 -6.34 12.79
C ILE A 67 34.97 -5.31 13.65
N ASP A 68 34.29 -4.54 14.47
CA ASP A 68 34.89 -3.49 15.28
C ASP A 68 36.00 -3.99 16.19
N PRO A 69 35.79 -5.07 16.98
CA PRO A 69 36.90 -5.69 17.72
C PRO A 69 38.00 -6.24 16.82
N LEU A 70 37.63 -6.82 15.66
CA LEU A 70 38.59 -7.35 14.70
C LEU A 70 39.43 -6.25 14.08
N VAL A 71 38.85 -5.11 13.77
CA VAL A 71 39.58 -3.95 13.25
C VAL A 71 40.51 -3.43 14.31
N LYS A 72 40.07 -3.31 15.55
CA LYS A 72 40.92 -2.88 16.66
C LYS A 72 42.06 -3.85 16.93
N SER A 73 41.78 -5.15 16.86
CA SER A 73 42.79 -6.18 16.97
C SER A 73 43.53 -6.39 15.64
N GLY A 74 42.89 -6.15 14.49
CA GLY A 74 43.45 -6.27 13.15
C GLY A 74 44.50 -5.23 12.82
N LEU A 75 44.49 -4.11 13.51
CA LEU A 75 45.59 -3.19 13.48
C LEU A 75 46.82 -3.79 14.12
N SER A 76 46.63 -4.70 15.08
CA SER A 76 47.71 -5.41 15.72
C SER A 76 48.45 -6.39 14.80
N PRO A 77 47.74 -7.24 14.00
CA PRO A 77 48.42 -8.11 13.04
C PRO A 77 49.22 -7.32 12.03
N GLU A 78 48.68 -6.24 11.53
CA GLU A 78 49.40 -5.36 10.62
C GLU A 78 50.59 -4.74 11.30
N THR A 79 50.42 -4.28 12.50
CA THR A 79 51.50 -3.73 13.31
C THR A 79 52.56 -4.79 13.62
N GLU A 80 52.15 -6.00 13.92
CA GLU A 80 53.03 -7.13 14.13
C GLU A 80 53.81 -7.49 12.89
N LEU A 81 53.21 -7.44 11.72
CA LEU A 81 53.85 -7.68 10.46
C LEU A 81 54.86 -6.59 10.12
N LEU A 82 54.61 -5.38 10.52
CA LEU A 82 55.48 -4.23 10.32
C LEU A 82 56.59 -4.14 11.37
N ALA A 83 56.30 -4.71 12.50
CA ALA A 83 57.27 -4.75 13.57
C ALA A 83 58.24 -5.89 13.36
#